data_930db84dfc057382b5439896eac33242
#
_entry.id   930db84dfc057382b5439896eac33242
#
_cell.length_a   1.000
_cell.length_b   1.000
_cell.length_c   1.000
_cell.angle_alpha   90.00
_cell.angle_beta   90.00
_cell.angle_gamma   90.00
#
_symmetry.space_group_name_H-M   'P 1'
#
loop_
_entity.id
_entity.type
_entity.pdbx_description
1 polymer ?
#
loop_
_entity_poly.entity_id
_entity_poly.type
_entity_poly.pdbx_seq_one_letter_code
_entity_poly.pdbx_strand_id
1 'polypeptide(L)'
;INSEEFTGLTVEEAKEAITQKLEKMGVARRKANYHFREWIFARQRYWGEPVPIVYLEDGQIHVLDDDELPLILPELEDYKGKNGQAPLENATEWKKYEHNGLKGKRETSTMPGSAGSSWYYMRYIDPDNDKELCAPELLKHWLPVDLYIGGPEHAVGHLMYSRIWNRYLYDKGISPVAEPFQKLVHQGMILGSNGIKMGKRFPEYVINPSDIIREYGADTLRLYEMFMGPLEASKPWSQQGVEGARRFIGKVWN
;
A
#
# COMPACT_ATOMS: atom_id res chain seq x y z
N ILE A 1 6.09 -39.58 27.45
CA ILE A 1 7.11 -40.23 26.61
C ILE A 1 8.43 -40.08 27.33
N ASN A 2 9.24 -41.12 27.35
CA ASN A 2 10.54 -41.14 28.03
C ASN A 2 11.55 -40.33 27.18
N SER A 3 11.88 -39.12 27.64
CA SER A 3 12.76 -38.15 26.96
C SER A 3 13.88 -37.65 27.87
N GLU A 4 14.31 -38.50 28.82
CA GLU A 4 15.37 -38.19 29.81
C GLU A 4 15.08 -36.88 30.54
N GLU A 5 16.03 -35.95 30.54
CA GLU A 5 15.90 -34.62 31.18
C GLU A 5 14.78 -33.74 30.65
N PHE A 6 14.22 -34.05 29.48
CA PHE A 6 13.10 -33.30 28.88
C PHE A 6 11.73 -33.91 29.20
N THR A 7 11.71 -35.03 29.97
CA THR A 7 10.47 -35.68 30.35
C THR A 7 9.61 -34.77 31.24
N GLY A 8 8.33 -34.60 30.87
CA GLY A 8 7.37 -33.75 31.59
C GLY A 8 7.29 -32.31 31.05
N LEU A 9 8.17 -31.91 30.17
CA LEU A 9 8.07 -30.60 29.50
C LEU A 9 6.97 -30.63 28.43
N THR A 10 6.36 -29.49 28.21
CA THR A 10 5.53 -29.26 27.01
C THR A 10 6.41 -29.26 25.72
N VAL A 11 5.79 -29.40 24.56
CA VAL A 11 6.51 -29.41 23.30
C VAL A 11 7.33 -28.12 23.10
N GLU A 12 6.79 -26.97 23.47
CA GLU A 12 7.47 -25.70 23.33
C GLU A 12 8.64 -25.54 24.29
N GLU A 13 8.46 -25.95 25.57
CA GLU A 13 9.54 -25.96 26.56
C GLU A 13 10.65 -26.94 26.16
N ALA A 14 10.29 -28.12 25.67
CA ALA A 14 11.26 -29.11 25.21
C ALA A 14 12.07 -28.62 23.98
N LYS A 15 11.44 -27.99 23.02
CA LYS A 15 12.15 -27.37 21.89
C LYS A 15 13.15 -26.32 22.35
N GLU A 16 12.76 -25.48 23.29
CA GLU A 16 13.65 -24.45 23.84
C GLU A 16 14.83 -25.06 24.55
N ALA A 17 14.57 -25.99 25.47
CA ALA A 17 15.59 -26.64 26.29
C ALA A 17 16.60 -27.48 25.47
N ILE A 18 16.11 -28.23 24.46
CA ILE A 18 16.98 -29.02 23.59
C ILE A 18 17.84 -28.12 22.67
N THR A 19 17.26 -27.03 22.18
CA THR A 19 17.98 -26.06 21.37
C THR A 19 19.13 -25.44 22.16
N GLN A 20 18.87 -25.01 23.39
CA GLN A 20 19.89 -24.44 24.27
C GLN A 20 21.00 -25.47 24.63
N LYS A 21 20.63 -26.72 24.85
CA LYS A 21 21.61 -27.79 25.10
C LYS A 21 22.53 -27.99 23.91
N LEU A 22 21.99 -28.09 22.71
CA LEU A 22 22.76 -28.28 21.47
C LEU A 22 23.63 -27.06 21.12
N GLU A 23 23.15 -25.84 21.41
CA GLU A 23 23.94 -24.61 21.25
C GLU A 23 25.15 -24.59 22.19
N LYS A 24 24.97 -24.99 23.46
CA LYS A 24 26.07 -25.14 24.45
C LYS A 24 27.10 -26.18 24.02
N MET A 25 26.67 -27.21 23.32
CA MET A 25 27.58 -28.23 22.74
C MET A 25 28.28 -27.78 21.46
N GLY A 26 27.93 -26.62 20.91
CA GLY A 26 28.50 -26.09 19.68
C GLY A 26 28.08 -26.81 18.40
N VAL A 27 27.01 -27.67 18.48
CA VAL A 27 26.54 -28.48 17.33
C VAL A 27 25.28 -27.96 16.70
N ALA A 28 24.68 -26.90 17.27
CA ALA A 28 23.52 -26.22 16.73
C ALA A 28 23.60 -24.71 16.94
N ARG A 29 22.82 -23.98 16.17
CA ARG A 29 22.57 -22.56 16.40
C ARG A 29 21.12 -22.22 16.06
N ARG A 30 20.50 -21.34 16.83
CA ARG A 30 19.20 -20.80 16.49
C ARG A 30 19.31 -19.92 15.25
N LYS A 31 18.39 -20.10 14.30
CA LYS A 31 18.31 -19.30 13.10
C LYS A 31 16.87 -18.92 12.83
N ALA A 32 16.59 -17.63 12.71
CA ALA A 32 15.33 -17.17 12.19
C ALA A 32 15.33 -17.28 10.66
N ASN A 33 14.36 -17.98 10.11
CA ASN A 33 14.10 -18.03 8.68
C ASN A 33 12.81 -17.28 8.41
N TYR A 34 12.90 -16.26 7.57
CA TYR A 34 11.73 -15.47 7.17
C TYR A 34 11.11 -16.10 5.92
N HIS A 35 9.79 -16.34 5.97
CA HIS A 35 9.00 -16.77 4.82
C HIS A 35 8.34 -15.55 4.18
N PHE A 36 9.17 -14.70 3.54
CA PHE A 36 8.68 -13.60 2.71
C PHE A 36 8.77 -13.98 1.24
N ARG A 37 7.78 -13.53 0.46
CA ARG A 37 8.03 -13.33 -0.97
C ARG A 37 8.92 -12.11 -1.09
N GLU A 38 9.93 -12.18 -1.94
CA GLU A 38 10.75 -11.03 -2.27
C GLU A 38 9.86 -9.88 -2.74
N TRP A 39 10.08 -8.73 -2.16
CA TRP A 39 9.33 -7.54 -2.51
C TRP A 39 9.97 -6.88 -3.71
N ILE A 40 9.35 -7.02 -4.87
CA ILE A 40 9.82 -6.37 -6.10
C ILE A 40 9.41 -4.91 -6.04
N PHE A 41 10.36 -4.04 -5.75
CA PHE A 41 10.12 -2.61 -5.64
C PHE A 41 10.09 -1.92 -7.01
N ALA A 42 10.85 -2.36 -7.99
CA ALA A 42 10.91 -1.81 -9.33
C ALA A 42 9.79 -2.32 -10.24
N ARG A 43 9.22 -1.45 -11.05
CA ARG A 43 8.17 -1.75 -12.04
C ARG A 43 8.59 -1.26 -13.43
N GLN A 44 8.38 -2.08 -14.44
CA GLN A 44 8.58 -1.74 -15.85
C GLN A 44 7.32 -1.08 -16.39
N ARG A 45 6.92 0.03 -15.75
CA ARG A 45 5.74 0.84 -16.10
C ARG A 45 6.13 2.30 -16.14
N TYR A 46 5.46 3.07 -17.03
CA TYR A 46 5.68 4.51 -17.09
C TYR A 46 5.06 5.22 -15.88
N TRP A 47 3.79 4.92 -15.58
CA TRP A 47 3.07 5.56 -14.49
C TRP A 47 3.52 5.02 -13.13
N GLY A 48 4.22 5.85 -12.42
CA GLY A 48 4.79 5.61 -11.08
C GLY A 48 5.87 6.64 -10.78
N GLU A 49 6.27 6.75 -9.54
CA GLU A 49 7.38 7.61 -9.14
C GLU A 49 8.69 7.05 -9.73
N PRO A 50 9.50 7.87 -10.44
CA PRO A 50 10.79 7.41 -10.93
C PRO A 50 11.75 7.13 -9.79
N VAL A 51 12.63 6.15 -9.98
CA VAL A 51 13.65 5.80 -8.97
C VAL A 51 14.85 6.72 -9.16
N PRO A 52 15.24 7.52 -8.16
CA PRO A 52 16.30 8.53 -8.28
C PRO A 52 17.71 7.91 -8.19
N ILE A 53 18.01 6.97 -9.09
CA ILE A 53 19.27 6.21 -9.13
C ILE A 53 19.88 6.30 -10.53
N VAL A 54 21.20 6.39 -10.56
CA VAL A 54 22.02 6.37 -11.77
C VAL A 54 23.05 5.26 -11.67
N TYR A 55 23.21 4.51 -12.73
CA TYR A 55 24.31 3.55 -12.91
C TYR A 55 25.45 4.25 -13.64
N LEU A 56 26.55 4.51 -12.93
CA LEU A 56 27.72 5.20 -13.47
C LEU A 56 28.54 4.29 -14.38
N GLU A 57 29.33 4.90 -15.24
CA GLU A 57 30.21 4.17 -16.19
C GLU A 57 31.28 3.31 -15.50
N ASP A 58 31.68 3.66 -14.29
CA ASP A 58 32.62 2.89 -13.46
C ASP A 58 31.95 1.70 -12.71
N GLY A 59 30.65 1.52 -12.90
CA GLY A 59 29.85 0.45 -12.27
C GLY A 59 29.31 0.79 -10.87
N GLN A 60 29.53 2.00 -10.37
CA GLN A 60 28.96 2.43 -9.10
C GLN A 60 27.50 2.89 -9.28
N ILE A 61 26.74 2.85 -8.18
CA ILE A 61 25.39 3.39 -8.11
C ILE A 61 25.47 4.75 -7.44
N HIS A 62 24.94 5.76 -8.12
CA HIS A 62 24.78 7.11 -7.60
C HIS A 62 23.30 7.39 -7.34
N VAL A 63 22.98 7.93 -6.19
CA VAL A 63 21.65 8.46 -5.86
C VAL A 63 21.67 9.94 -6.22
N LEU A 64 20.64 10.42 -6.92
CA LEU A 64 20.54 11.83 -7.31
C LEU A 64 20.64 12.75 -6.08
N ASP A 65 21.34 13.85 -6.23
CA ASP A 65 21.46 14.86 -5.20
C ASP A 65 20.15 15.67 -5.05
N ASP A 66 20.00 16.35 -3.92
CA ASP A 66 18.75 17.08 -3.60
C ASP A 66 18.42 18.19 -4.61
N ASP A 67 19.43 18.80 -5.21
CA ASP A 67 19.28 19.83 -6.25
C ASP A 67 18.85 19.30 -7.62
N GLU A 68 18.94 17.98 -7.81
CA GLU A 68 18.44 17.28 -9.01
C GLU A 68 16.99 16.80 -8.86
N LEU A 69 16.39 17.00 -7.70
CA LEU A 69 15.00 16.59 -7.40
C LEU A 69 14.03 17.79 -7.50
N PRO A 70 12.79 17.57 -7.90
CA PRO A 70 12.16 16.27 -8.21
C PRO A 70 12.59 15.73 -9.58
N LEU A 71 12.83 14.41 -9.66
CA LEU A 71 13.07 13.73 -10.93
C LEU A 71 11.75 13.62 -11.71
N ILE A 72 11.65 14.33 -12.82
CA ILE A 72 10.44 14.40 -13.64
C ILE A 72 10.48 13.35 -14.74
N LEU A 73 9.35 12.64 -14.92
CA LEU A 73 9.17 11.70 -16.02
C LEU A 73 9.12 12.45 -17.37
N PRO A 74 9.84 11.97 -18.41
CA PRO A 74 9.80 12.59 -19.74
C PRO A 74 8.51 12.21 -20.47
N GLU A 75 8.01 13.06 -21.34
CA GLU A 75 6.98 12.68 -22.30
C GLU A 75 7.51 11.65 -23.30
N LEU A 76 6.68 10.66 -23.65
CA LEU A 76 7.00 9.60 -24.60
C LEU A 76 5.98 9.57 -25.73
N GLU A 77 6.44 9.28 -26.94
CA GLU A 77 5.55 9.00 -28.07
C GLU A 77 4.78 7.67 -27.90
N ASP A 78 5.40 6.69 -27.26
CA ASP A 78 4.81 5.38 -26.93
C ASP A 78 5.09 5.01 -25.48
N TYR A 79 4.03 4.89 -24.70
CA TYR A 79 4.07 4.52 -23.28
C TYR A 79 4.10 3.01 -23.05
N LYS A 80 4.22 2.21 -24.10
CA LYS A 80 4.32 0.75 -23.99
C LYS A 80 5.79 0.31 -23.94
N GLY A 81 6.08 -0.59 -23.04
CA GLY A 81 7.36 -1.29 -23.04
C GLY A 81 7.50 -2.20 -24.27
N LYS A 82 8.69 -2.29 -24.82
CA LYS A 82 9.00 -3.21 -25.94
C LYS A 82 9.87 -4.33 -25.45
N ASN A 83 9.60 -5.56 -25.90
CA ASN A 83 10.41 -6.76 -25.57
C ASN A 83 10.64 -6.97 -24.06
N GLY A 84 9.66 -6.63 -23.23
CA GLY A 84 9.78 -6.77 -21.77
C GLY A 84 10.58 -5.66 -21.07
N GLN A 85 11.05 -4.67 -21.81
CA GLN A 85 11.75 -3.51 -21.25
C GLN A 85 10.77 -2.45 -20.74
N ALA A 86 11.24 -1.63 -19.80
CA ALA A 86 10.46 -0.50 -19.29
C ALA A 86 10.22 0.56 -20.41
N PRO A 87 9.05 1.24 -20.40
CA PRO A 87 8.79 2.31 -21.36
C PRO A 87 9.85 3.43 -21.37
N LEU A 88 10.42 3.75 -20.19
CA LEU A 88 11.47 4.76 -20.05
C LEU A 88 12.79 4.39 -20.75
N GLU A 89 12.98 3.14 -21.15
CA GLU A 89 14.11 2.74 -22.01
C GLU A 89 14.07 3.45 -23.37
N ASN A 90 12.88 3.86 -23.83
CA ASN A 90 12.70 4.60 -25.07
C ASN A 90 13.08 6.09 -24.93
N ALA A 91 13.21 6.62 -23.72
CA ALA A 91 13.60 8.00 -23.45
C ALA A 91 15.13 8.16 -23.48
N THR A 92 15.73 8.02 -24.64
CA THR A 92 17.19 7.95 -24.82
C THR A 92 17.94 9.13 -24.22
N GLU A 93 17.44 10.35 -24.40
CA GLU A 93 18.08 11.56 -23.85
C GLU A 93 17.86 11.69 -22.35
N TRP A 94 16.65 11.44 -21.85
CA TRP A 94 16.36 11.44 -20.42
C TRP A 94 17.16 10.38 -19.67
N LYS A 95 17.38 9.23 -20.28
CA LYS A 95 18.14 8.13 -19.67
C LYS A 95 19.62 8.46 -19.50
N LYS A 96 20.19 9.28 -20.37
CA LYS A 96 21.59 9.73 -20.24
C LYS A 96 21.73 10.62 -19.01
N TYR A 97 22.80 10.42 -18.29
CA TYR A 97 23.13 11.21 -17.13
C TYR A 97 24.51 11.80 -17.25
N GLU A 98 24.60 13.11 -17.06
CA GLU A 98 25.85 13.85 -16.95
C GLU A 98 25.65 15.02 -16.00
N HIS A 99 26.25 14.96 -14.82
CA HIS A 99 26.18 15.99 -13.80
C HIS A 99 27.43 15.97 -12.93
N ASN A 100 27.99 17.14 -12.62
CA ASN A 100 29.17 17.32 -11.77
C ASN A 100 30.37 16.39 -12.13
N GLY A 101 30.55 16.12 -13.44
CA GLY A 101 31.63 15.24 -13.93
C GLY A 101 31.31 13.74 -13.84
N LEU A 102 30.18 13.35 -13.28
CA LEU A 102 29.67 11.99 -13.27
C LEU A 102 28.91 11.70 -14.56
N LYS A 103 29.13 10.52 -15.13
CA LYS A 103 28.44 10.06 -16.34
C LYS A 103 27.85 8.68 -16.12
N GLY A 104 26.65 8.46 -16.68
CA GLY A 104 25.96 7.18 -16.48
C GLY A 104 24.62 7.08 -17.17
N LYS A 105 23.78 6.21 -16.65
CA LYS A 105 22.41 5.98 -17.12
C LYS A 105 21.44 5.98 -15.95
N ARG A 106 20.35 6.74 -16.06
CA ARG A 106 19.26 6.72 -15.07
C ARG A 106 18.57 5.37 -15.06
N GLU A 107 18.09 4.98 -13.87
CA GLU A 107 17.18 3.86 -13.72
C GLU A 107 15.89 4.13 -14.52
N THR A 108 15.42 3.12 -15.25
CA THR A 108 14.26 3.22 -16.14
C THR A 108 13.00 2.57 -15.60
N SER A 109 13.10 1.88 -14.47
CA SER A 109 11.92 1.42 -13.74
C SER A 109 11.31 2.55 -12.91
N THR A 110 10.04 2.35 -12.54
CA THR A 110 9.32 3.20 -11.60
C THR A 110 9.03 2.44 -10.31
N MET A 111 8.70 3.18 -9.26
CA MET A 111 8.26 2.60 -8.00
C MET A 111 6.89 1.94 -8.16
N PRO A 112 6.50 0.99 -7.26
CA PRO A 112 5.17 0.39 -7.31
C PRO A 112 4.07 1.42 -7.07
N GLY A 113 2.87 1.16 -7.62
CA GLY A 113 1.74 2.08 -7.55
C GLY A 113 1.27 2.47 -6.15
N SER A 114 1.72 1.75 -5.10
CA SER A 114 1.45 2.11 -3.70
C SER A 114 2.59 2.91 -3.05
N ALA A 115 3.67 3.25 -3.74
CA ALA A 115 4.80 3.96 -3.15
C ALA A 115 4.41 5.37 -2.70
N GLY A 116 3.84 6.18 -3.59
CA GLY A 116 3.38 7.53 -3.26
C GLY A 116 2.25 7.53 -2.23
N SER A 117 1.29 6.62 -2.34
CA SER A 117 0.19 6.50 -1.36
C SER A 117 0.63 5.96 0.01
N SER A 118 1.86 5.48 0.15
CA SER A 118 2.36 4.91 1.40
C SER A 118 2.48 5.92 2.53
N TRP A 119 2.63 7.18 2.23
CA TRP A 119 2.87 8.26 3.20
C TRP A 119 1.89 9.44 3.05
N TYR A 120 0.83 9.31 2.23
CA TYR A 120 -0.11 10.38 1.93
C TYR A 120 -0.76 10.97 3.19
N TYR A 121 -1.05 10.14 4.19
CA TYR A 121 -1.66 10.55 5.45
C TYR A 121 -0.78 11.51 6.26
N MET A 122 0.55 11.43 6.11
CA MET A 122 1.48 12.41 6.69
C MET A 122 1.41 13.74 5.92
N ARG A 123 1.42 13.68 4.58
CA ARG A 123 1.35 14.88 3.75
C ARG A 123 0.02 15.62 3.88
N TYR A 124 -1.08 14.92 4.17
CA TYR A 124 -2.38 15.56 4.44
C TYR A 124 -2.38 16.46 5.67
N ILE A 125 -1.50 16.21 6.62
CA ILE A 125 -1.36 17.03 7.83
C ILE A 125 -0.79 18.42 7.48
N ASP A 126 0.10 18.48 6.49
CA ASP A 126 0.87 19.67 6.13
C ASP A 126 1.09 19.72 4.60
N PRO A 127 -0.01 19.94 3.82
CA PRO A 127 0.01 19.75 2.37
C PRO A 127 0.85 20.77 1.61
N ASP A 128 0.99 21.98 2.15
CA ASP A 128 1.68 23.11 1.51
C ASP A 128 3.14 23.26 1.96
N ASN A 129 3.66 22.31 2.73
CA ASN A 129 5.05 22.34 3.18
C ASN A 129 5.99 22.01 2.02
N ASP A 130 6.82 22.98 1.62
CA ASP A 130 7.79 22.89 0.53
C ASP A 130 9.22 22.55 1.00
N LYS A 131 9.43 22.40 2.32
CA LYS A 131 10.76 22.21 2.91
C LYS A 131 10.98 20.78 3.39
N GLU A 132 9.94 20.16 3.90
CA GLU A 132 10.02 18.82 4.48
C GLU A 132 8.72 18.02 4.26
N LEU A 133 8.74 16.73 4.55
CA LEU A 133 7.61 15.84 4.40
C LEU A 133 6.36 16.36 5.13
N CYS A 134 6.56 16.85 6.34
CA CYS A 134 5.56 17.45 7.22
C CYS A 134 6.30 18.03 8.45
N ALA A 135 5.85 19.14 8.98
CA ALA A 135 6.43 19.73 10.17
C ALA A 135 6.40 18.74 11.36
N PRO A 136 7.54 18.54 12.08
CA PRO A 136 7.66 17.51 13.11
C PRO A 136 6.66 17.67 14.26
N GLU A 137 6.31 18.89 14.65
CA GLU A 137 5.31 19.16 15.68
C GLU A 137 3.89 18.74 15.25
N LEU A 138 3.56 18.88 13.96
CA LEU A 138 2.29 18.45 13.43
C LEU A 138 2.21 16.92 13.37
N LEU A 139 3.30 16.25 12.96
CA LEU A 139 3.38 14.77 13.00
C LEU A 139 3.18 14.26 14.43
N LYS A 140 3.83 14.86 15.42
CA LYS A 140 3.67 14.48 16.83
C LYS A 140 2.27 14.69 17.37
N HIS A 141 1.54 15.68 16.84
CA HIS A 141 0.18 15.98 17.27
C HIS A 141 -0.84 15.05 16.65
N TRP A 142 -0.68 14.71 15.35
CA TRP A 142 -1.71 14.03 14.59
C TRP A 142 -1.49 12.54 14.41
N LEU A 143 -0.27 12.02 14.63
CA LEU A 143 0.01 10.60 14.53
C LEU A 143 0.00 9.92 15.90
N PRO A 144 -0.40 8.62 15.97
CA PRO A 144 -0.87 7.77 14.87
C PRO A 144 -2.27 8.16 14.38
N VAL A 145 -2.64 7.76 13.16
CA VAL A 145 -4.01 7.91 12.65
C VAL A 145 -4.97 7.11 13.52
N ASP A 146 -5.98 7.76 14.09
CA ASP A 146 -6.87 7.14 15.09
C ASP A 146 -7.73 6.02 14.50
N LEU A 147 -8.27 6.24 13.29
CA LEU A 147 -9.14 5.30 12.61
C LEU A 147 -8.84 5.25 11.12
N TYR A 148 -8.52 4.07 10.62
CA TYR A 148 -8.26 3.82 9.22
C TYR A 148 -9.28 2.82 8.66
N ILE A 149 -10.02 3.24 7.64
CA ILE A 149 -11.09 2.44 7.04
C ILE A 149 -10.72 2.12 5.59
N GLY A 150 -10.80 0.85 5.22
CA GLY A 150 -10.49 0.41 3.87
C GLY A 150 -10.77 -1.07 3.65
N GLY A 151 -10.86 -1.48 2.39
CA GLY A 151 -11.09 -2.88 2.03
C GLY A 151 -9.94 -3.80 2.43
N PRO A 152 -10.22 -5.08 2.70
CA PRO A 152 -9.21 -6.06 3.11
C PRO A 152 -8.15 -6.33 2.03
N GLU A 153 -8.44 -6.02 0.76
CA GLU A 153 -7.49 -6.13 -0.36
C GLU A 153 -6.27 -5.22 -0.21
N HIS A 154 -6.37 -4.16 0.60
CA HIS A 154 -5.26 -3.25 0.88
C HIS A 154 -4.26 -3.80 1.91
N ALA A 155 -4.59 -4.89 2.62
CA ALA A 155 -3.73 -5.46 3.65
C ALA A 155 -2.36 -5.90 3.12
N VAL A 156 -2.32 -6.51 1.93
CA VAL A 156 -1.08 -6.98 1.27
C VAL A 156 -0.52 -5.99 0.25
N GLY A 157 -1.14 -4.84 0.09
CA GLY A 157 -0.72 -3.76 -0.80
C GLY A 157 -0.43 -2.49 -0.01
N HIS A 158 -1.33 -1.51 -0.11
CA HIS A 158 -1.19 -0.19 0.47
C HIS A 158 -0.80 -0.19 1.97
N LEU A 159 -1.46 -0.99 2.80
CA LEU A 159 -1.17 -1.01 4.26
C LEU A 159 0.23 -1.55 4.57
N MET A 160 0.66 -2.60 3.86
CA MET A 160 2.02 -3.14 4.01
C MET A 160 3.07 -2.11 3.60
N TYR A 161 2.87 -1.43 2.46
CA TYR A 161 3.77 -0.37 2.00
C TYR A 161 3.80 0.80 3.00
N SER A 162 2.63 1.26 3.48
CA SER A 162 2.55 2.34 4.47
C SER A 162 3.31 2.01 5.76
N ARG A 163 3.21 0.76 6.25
CA ARG A 163 3.91 0.33 7.45
C ARG A 163 5.42 0.21 7.24
N ILE A 164 5.88 -0.24 6.07
CA ILE A 164 7.30 -0.31 5.73
C ILE A 164 7.89 1.11 5.64
N TRP A 165 7.22 2.03 4.92
CA TRP A 165 7.65 3.43 4.83
C TRP A 165 7.65 4.11 6.19
N ASN A 166 6.58 3.97 6.97
CA ASN A 166 6.51 4.54 8.31
C ASN A 166 7.62 3.99 9.21
N ARG A 167 7.91 2.69 9.15
CA ARG A 167 8.97 2.08 9.94
C ARG A 167 10.35 2.65 9.59
N TYR A 168 10.63 2.80 8.30
CA TYR A 168 11.85 3.45 7.84
C TYR A 168 11.94 4.90 8.34
N LEU A 169 10.86 5.67 8.20
CA LEU A 169 10.81 7.06 8.69
C LEU A 169 10.93 7.15 10.21
N TYR A 170 10.37 6.18 10.94
CA TYR A 170 10.54 6.09 12.39
C TYR A 170 12.00 5.80 12.79
N ASP A 171 12.63 4.85 12.13
CA ASP A 171 14.04 4.51 12.37
C ASP A 171 14.99 5.69 12.01
N LYS A 172 14.57 6.59 11.12
CA LYS A 172 15.27 7.85 10.78
C LYS A 172 14.88 9.02 11.69
N GLY A 173 13.99 8.83 12.67
CA GLY A 173 13.55 9.89 13.59
C GLY A 173 12.60 10.92 12.99
N ILE A 174 12.05 10.67 11.79
CA ILE A 174 11.08 11.55 11.11
C ILE A 174 9.68 11.28 11.61
N SER A 175 9.22 10.01 11.57
CA SER A 175 7.93 9.63 12.15
C SER A 175 8.04 9.51 13.67
N PRO A 176 7.12 10.08 14.45
CA PRO A 176 7.12 9.96 15.91
C PRO A 176 6.60 8.60 16.40
N VAL A 177 6.02 7.78 15.52
CA VAL A 177 5.34 6.52 15.87
C VAL A 177 5.83 5.35 15.03
N ALA A 178 5.98 4.19 15.66
CA ALA A 178 6.41 2.96 14.97
C ALA A 178 5.28 2.33 14.12
N GLU A 179 4.02 2.47 14.55
CA GLU A 179 2.82 2.02 13.84
C GLU A 179 1.97 3.21 13.42
N PRO A 180 1.65 3.36 12.13
CA PRO A 180 0.97 4.55 11.63
C PRO A 180 -0.53 4.60 11.93
N PHE A 181 -1.18 3.44 12.12
CA PHE A 181 -2.63 3.31 12.28
C PHE A 181 -2.98 2.69 13.62
N GLN A 182 -3.76 3.40 14.44
CA GLN A 182 -4.14 2.94 15.76
C GLN A 182 -5.27 1.88 15.70
N LYS A 183 -6.25 2.12 14.84
CA LYS A 183 -7.37 1.21 14.62
C LYS A 183 -7.66 1.05 13.14
N LEU A 184 -7.71 -0.20 12.68
CA LEU A 184 -8.06 -0.57 11.31
C LEU A 184 -9.46 -1.21 11.30
N VAL A 185 -10.32 -0.74 10.43
CA VAL A 185 -11.65 -1.32 10.18
C VAL A 185 -11.73 -1.71 8.71
N HIS A 186 -11.89 -3.00 8.44
CA HIS A 186 -12.13 -3.48 7.09
C HIS A 186 -13.61 -3.39 6.76
N GLN A 187 -13.94 -2.69 5.69
CA GLN A 187 -15.30 -2.67 5.16
C GLN A 187 -15.59 -3.95 4.39
N GLY A 188 -16.82 -4.45 4.53
CA GLY A 188 -17.32 -5.56 3.74
C GLY A 188 -17.53 -5.16 2.27
N MET A 189 -17.64 -6.15 1.42
CA MET A 189 -17.83 -5.96 -0.02
C MET A 189 -19.31 -5.86 -0.35
N ILE A 190 -19.67 -4.92 -1.23
CA ILE A 190 -21.00 -4.89 -1.84
C ILE A 190 -20.96 -5.89 -3.00
N LEU A 191 -21.79 -6.94 -2.89
CA LEU A 191 -21.90 -8.03 -3.85
C LEU A 191 -23.02 -7.73 -4.88
N GLY A 192 -22.97 -8.39 -6.01
CA GLY A 192 -24.12 -8.40 -6.92
C GLY A 192 -25.36 -8.96 -6.24
N SER A 193 -26.54 -8.76 -6.81
CA SER A 193 -27.81 -9.31 -6.29
C SER A 193 -27.81 -10.85 -6.22
N ASN A 194 -26.89 -11.48 -6.96
CA ASN A 194 -26.62 -12.93 -6.92
C ASN A 194 -25.71 -13.37 -5.75
N GLY A 195 -25.27 -12.45 -4.89
CA GLY A 195 -24.38 -12.74 -3.75
C GLY A 195 -22.91 -12.96 -4.14
N ILE A 196 -22.53 -12.70 -5.38
CA ILE A 196 -21.14 -12.89 -5.88
C ILE A 196 -20.48 -11.54 -6.07
N LYS A 197 -19.16 -11.48 -5.93
CA LYS A 197 -18.37 -10.26 -6.20
C LYS A 197 -18.65 -9.73 -7.60
N MET A 198 -19.03 -8.47 -7.70
CA MET A 198 -19.20 -7.78 -8.98
C MET A 198 -17.89 -7.79 -9.78
N GLY A 199 -17.98 -8.10 -11.06
CA GLY A 199 -16.79 -8.15 -11.91
C GLY A 199 -17.10 -8.59 -13.34
N LYS A 200 -16.07 -8.63 -14.16
CA LYS A 200 -16.17 -8.93 -15.60
C LYS A 200 -16.77 -10.30 -15.94
N ARG A 201 -16.77 -11.23 -14.97
CA ARG A 201 -17.31 -12.58 -15.16
C ARG A 201 -18.85 -12.60 -15.24
N PHE A 202 -19.49 -11.67 -14.53
CA PHE A 202 -20.94 -11.54 -14.46
C PHE A 202 -21.31 -10.05 -14.60
N PRO A 203 -21.13 -9.46 -15.80
CA PRO A 203 -21.31 -8.03 -16.03
C PRO A 203 -22.74 -7.55 -15.78
N GLU A 204 -23.73 -8.43 -15.92
CA GLU A 204 -25.16 -8.16 -15.69
C GLU A 204 -25.50 -7.84 -14.23
N TYR A 205 -24.63 -8.23 -13.29
CA TYR A 205 -24.78 -7.94 -11.86
C TYR A 205 -23.93 -6.77 -11.38
N VAL A 206 -23.16 -6.15 -12.29
CA VAL A 206 -22.34 -4.98 -11.94
C VAL A 206 -23.22 -3.76 -11.86
N ILE A 207 -23.21 -3.12 -10.69
CA ILE A 207 -23.92 -1.87 -10.44
C ILE A 207 -22.94 -0.72 -10.60
N ASN A 208 -23.28 0.20 -11.49
CA ASN A 208 -22.51 1.43 -11.66
C ASN A 208 -23.10 2.53 -10.75
N PRO A 209 -22.35 3.05 -9.78
CA PRO A 209 -22.84 4.12 -8.90
C PRO A 209 -23.36 5.33 -9.65
N SER A 210 -22.76 5.69 -10.79
CA SER A 210 -23.19 6.84 -11.59
C SER A 210 -24.61 6.68 -12.16
N ASP A 211 -25.03 5.44 -12.48
CA ASP A 211 -26.37 5.19 -12.97
C ASP A 211 -27.39 5.32 -11.83
N ILE A 212 -27.07 4.80 -10.65
CA ILE A 212 -27.91 4.95 -9.46
C ILE A 212 -28.03 6.41 -9.06
N ILE A 213 -26.93 7.17 -9.09
CA ILE A 213 -26.94 8.61 -8.78
C ILE A 213 -27.82 9.37 -9.78
N ARG A 214 -27.76 9.05 -11.06
CA ARG A 214 -28.58 9.69 -12.10
C ARG A 214 -30.06 9.42 -11.92
N GLU A 215 -30.43 8.19 -11.52
CA GLU A 215 -31.82 7.77 -11.40
C GLU A 215 -32.43 8.14 -10.05
N TYR A 216 -31.71 7.95 -8.97
CA TYR A 216 -32.23 8.09 -7.59
C TYR A 216 -31.65 9.25 -6.79
N GLY A 217 -30.54 9.85 -7.26
CA GLY A 217 -29.80 10.90 -6.56
C GLY A 217 -28.71 10.36 -5.63
N ALA A 218 -27.67 11.17 -5.43
CA ALA A 218 -26.51 10.83 -4.62
C ALA A 218 -26.86 10.53 -3.15
N ASP A 219 -27.76 11.31 -2.57
CA ASP A 219 -28.19 11.14 -1.17
C ASP A 219 -28.89 9.80 -0.96
N THR A 220 -29.67 9.35 -1.94
CA THR A 220 -30.32 8.04 -1.90
C THR A 220 -29.29 6.91 -1.87
N LEU A 221 -28.28 6.97 -2.73
CA LEU A 221 -27.20 5.97 -2.77
C LEU A 221 -26.45 5.94 -1.44
N ARG A 222 -26.01 7.10 -0.95
CA ARG A 222 -25.27 7.23 0.32
C ARG A 222 -26.08 6.71 1.50
N LEU A 223 -27.36 7.09 1.58
CA LEU A 223 -28.24 6.61 2.64
C LEU A 223 -28.44 5.10 2.59
N TYR A 224 -28.60 4.55 1.39
CA TYR A 224 -28.74 3.12 1.19
C TYR A 224 -27.49 2.34 1.61
N GLU A 225 -26.29 2.79 1.21
CA GLU A 225 -25.03 2.16 1.60
C GLU A 225 -24.84 2.15 3.13
N MET A 226 -25.14 3.25 3.79
CA MET A 226 -25.09 3.32 5.26
C MET A 226 -26.14 2.45 5.95
N PHE A 227 -27.30 2.26 5.33
CA PHE A 227 -28.39 1.47 5.88
C PHE A 227 -28.23 -0.05 5.68
N MET A 228 -27.41 -0.49 4.73
CA MET A 228 -27.24 -1.92 4.38
C MET A 228 -26.87 -2.84 5.55
N GLY A 229 -26.41 -2.30 6.68
CA GLY A 229 -26.03 -3.05 7.88
C GLY A 229 -24.56 -2.79 8.32
N PRO A 230 -23.98 -3.67 9.17
CA PRO A 230 -22.64 -3.46 9.72
C PRO A 230 -21.59 -3.24 8.63
N LEU A 231 -20.68 -2.29 8.85
CA LEU A 231 -19.70 -1.87 7.86
C LEU A 231 -18.80 -3.05 7.40
N GLU A 232 -18.44 -3.94 8.32
CA GLU A 232 -17.54 -5.07 8.08
C GLU A 232 -18.18 -6.23 7.32
N ALA A 233 -19.51 -6.28 7.26
CA ALA A 233 -20.22 -7.39 6.61
C ALA A 233 -20.32 -7.18 5.11
N SER A 234 -20.01 -8.21 4.32
CA SER A 234 -20.34 -8.24 2.88
C SER A 234 -21.84 -8.40 2.67
N LYS A 235 -22.40 -7.67 1.71
CA LYS A 235 -23.86 -7.57 1.52
C LYS A 235 -24.23 -7.61 0.05
N PRO A 236 -25.29 -8.35 -0.32
CA PRO A 236 -25.80 -8.32 -1.70
C PRO A 236 -26.51 -6.98 -1.97
N TRP A 237 -26.36 -6.49 -3.18
CA TRP A 237 -27.11 -5.34 -3.67
C TRP A 237 -28.62 -5.63 -3.69
N SER A 238 -29.40 -4.68 -3.26
CA SER A 238 -30.86 -4.72 -3.30
C SER A 238 -31.44 -3.46 -3.93
N GLN A 239 -32.04 -3.60 -5.11
CA GLN A 239 -32.73 -2.49 -5.78
C GLN A 239 -33.91 -1.98 -4.94
N GLN A 240 -34.65 -2.89 -4.31
CA GLN A 240 -35.77 -2.51 -3.41
C GLN A 240 -35.29 -1.70 -2.20
N GLY A 241 -34.05 -1.97 -1.72
CA GLY A 241 -33.45 -1.19 -0.66
C GLY A 241 -33.15 0.23 -1.09
N VAL A 242 -32.64 0.45 -2.30
CA VAL A 242 -32.41 1.78 -2.89
C VAL A 242 -33.71 2.55 -3.00
N GLU A 243 -34.76 1.93 -3.53
CA GLU A 243 -36.11 2.54 -3.63
C GLU A 243 -36.69 2.88 -2.24
N GLY A 244 -36.42 2.01 -1.26
CA GLY A 244 -36.79 2.27 0.14
C GLY A 244 -36.13 3.52 0.69
N ALA A 245 -34.82 3.69 0.47
CA ALA A 245 -34.08 4.88 0.85
C ALA A 245 -34.62 6.14 0.14
N ARG A 246 -34.92 6.05 -1.15
CA ARG A 246 -35.53 7.16 -1.91
C ARG A 246 -36.87 7.58 -1.35
N ARG A 247 -37.77 6.62 -1.04
CA ARG A 247 -39.06 6.90 -0.41
C ARG A 247 -38.90 7.54 0.97
N PHE A 248 -37.92 7.11 1.75
CA PHE A 248 -37.65 7.72 3.06
C PHE A 248 -37.23 9.19 2.91
N ILE A 249 -36.28 9.51 2.01
CA ILE A 249 -35.87 10.89 1.75
C ILE A 249 -37.07 11.75 1.34
N GLY A 250 -37.90 11.24 0.44
CA GLY A 250 -39.13 11.94 0.02
C GLY A 250 -40.09 12.24 1.17
N LYS A 251 -40.25 11.34 2.14
CA LYS A 251 -41.06 11.55 3.34
C LYS A 251 -40.48 12.58 4.31
N VAL A 252 -39.17 12.69 4.38
CA VAL A 252 -38.48 13.69 5.21
C VAL A 252 -38.59 15.08 4.59
N TRP A 253 -38.57 15.15 3.26
CA TRP A 253 -38.61 16.40 2.52
C TRP A 253 -40.04 17.05 2.52
N ASN A 254 -41.08 16.24 2.42
CA ASN A 254 -42.49 16.67 2.42
C ASN A 254 -43.04 16.78 3.85
#